data_d58036dbc8008a8102eb2edeefe5cb4f
#
_entry.id   d58036dbc8008a8102eb2edeefe5cb4f
#
_cell.length_a   1.000
_cell.length_b   1.000
_cell.length_c   1.000
_cell.angle_alpha   90.00
_cell.angle_beta   90.00
_cell.angle_gamma   90.00
#
_symmetry.space_group_name_H-M   'P 1'
#
loop_
_entity.id
_entity.type
_entity.pdbx_description
1 polymer ?
#
loop_
_entity_poly.entity_id
_entity_poly.type
_entity_poly.pdbx_seq_one_letter_code
_entity_poly.pdbx_strand_id
1 'polypeptide(L)'
;MSKRFRTNQQYILTLRMDSKQKNKLKHIAIIMDGNGRWAEKRNKTRIKGHINAKKSVKECIEFCLENEIKYLSLFAFSTENWARPKIEVNALMSLLDVVINDEANNLMEKDIKFRCIGDINELPKKTIESIEKIKALTKENNGLNLILAINYSGRWDIQNAVKRILSSKKNNILENFNEKDFEKYLSTSNIPDPELLIRTS
;
A
#
# COMPACT_ATOMS: atom_id res chain seq x y z
N MET A 1 11.38 -0.27 37.84
CA MET A 1 10.15 -0.32 37.01
C MET A 1 10.55 -0.48 35.55
N SER A 2 10.53 -1.71 35.04
CA SER A 2 10.95 -2.04 33.65
C SER A 2 9.78 -1.81 32.71
N LYS A 3 9.82 -0.74 31.87
CA LYS A 3 8.91 -0.60 30.73
C LYS A 3 9.35 -1.58 29.66
N ARG A 4 8.67 -2.71 29.57
CA ARG A 4 8.81 -3.64 28.43
C ARG A 4 8.42 -2.91 27.16
N PHE A 5 9.37 -2.64 26.28
CA PHE A 5 9.12 -2.23 24.91
C PHE A 5 8.49 -3.42 24.18
N ARG A 6 7.18 -3.37 23.95
CA ARG A 6 6.50 -4.33 23.08
C ARG A 6 7.03 -4.14 21.67
N THR A 7 7.47 -5.22 21.02
CA THR A 7 7.91 -5.23 19.62
C THR A 7 6.71 -4.94 18.70
N ASN A 8 6.92 -4.37 17.52
CA ASN A 8 5.87 -4.08 16.53
C ASN A 8 4.96 -5.29 16.21
N GLN A 9 5.46 -6.51 16.39
CA GLN A 9 4.68 -7.76 16.30
C GLN A 9 3.52 -7.84 17.31
N GLN A 10 3.65 -7.25 18.50
CA GLN A 10 2.61 -7.35 19.53
C GLN A 10 1.42 -6.40 19.30
N TYR A 11 1.56 -5.34 18.49
CA TYR A 11 0.44 -4.45 18.20
C TYR A 11 -0.55 -5.05 17.19
N ILE A 12 -0.06 -5.83 16.23
CA ILE A 12 -0.93 -6.52 15.24
C ILE A 12 -1.69 -7.67 15.89
N LEU A 13 -1.07 -8.39 16.82
CA LEU A 13 -1.67 -9.53 17.53
C LEU A 13 -2.70 -9.14 18.60
N THR A 14 -2.83 -7.85 18.96
CA THR A 14 -3.76 -7.44 20.04
C THR A 14 -5.14 -7.02 19.50
N LEU A 15 -5.30 -6.90 18.18
CA LEU A 15 -6.61 -6.68 17.55
C LEU A 15 -7.41 -8.02 17.48
N ARG A 16 -7.74 -8.61 18.63
CA ARG A 16 -8.84 -9.58 18.69
C ARG A 16 -10.14 -8.81 18.49
N MET A 17 -10.59 -8.76 17.26
CA MET A 17 -11.88 -8.16 16.94
C MET A 17 -12.99 -9.05 17.48
N ASP A 18 -13.89 -8.47 18.25
CA ASP A 18 -15.12 -9.12 18.66
C ASP A 18 -15.94 -9.55 17.43
N SER A 19 -16.62 -10.68 17.47
CA SER A 19 -17.39 -11.23 16.35
C SER A 19 -18.39 -10.22 15.76
N LYS A 20 -18.90 -9.29 16.57
CA LYS A 20 -19.76 -8.18 16.13
C LYS A 20 -19.03 -7.05 15.38
N GLN A 21 -17.73 -6.91 15.55
CA GLN A 21 -16.91 -5.89 14.83
C GLN A 21 -16.36 -6.42 13.51
N LYS A 22 -16.22 -7.76 13.34
CA LYS A 22 -15.78 -8.37 12.07
C LYS A 22 -16.60 -7.89 10.86
N ASN A 23 -17.89 -7.65 11.04
CA ASN A 23 -18.80 -7.25 9.95
C ASN A 23 -18.74 -5.76 9.57
N LYS A 24 -17.92 -4.94 10.23
CA LYS A 24 -17.85 -3.49 9.97
C LYS A 24 -16.58 -3.07 9.25
N LEU A 25 -15.46 -3.74 9.51
CA LEU A 25 -14.16 -3.35 8.98
C LEU A 25 -13.92 -4.00 7.61
N LYS A 26 -13.95 -3.20 6.56
CA LYS A 26 -13.76 -3.66 5.18
C LYS A 26 -12.40 -3.29 4.62
N HIS A 27 -11.84 -2.16 5.05
CA HIS A 27 -10.61 -1.62 4.52
C HIS A 27 -9.66 -1.15 5.63
N ILE A 28 -8.47 -1.73 5.66
CA ILE A 28 -7.36 -1.31 6.53
C ILE A 28 -6.28 -0.65 5.68
N ALA A 29 -5.83 0.54 6.08
CA ALA A 29 -4.67 1.20 5.48
C ALA A 29 -3.50 1.23 6.47
N ILE A 30 -2.29 0.92 6.00
CA ILE A 30 -1.09 0.89 6.84
C ILE A 30 0.00 1.75 6.22
N ILE A 31 0.48 2.75 6.98
CA ILE A 31 1.69 3.50 6.68
C ILE A 31 2.86 2.80 7.35
N MET A 32 3.68 2.13 6.55
CA MET A 32 4.82 1.31 7.00
C MET A 32 6.06 2.17 7.28
N ASP A 33 5.99 3.01 8.31
CA ASP A 33 7.09 3.87 8.73
C ASP A 33 7.97 3.21 9.80
N GLY A 34 9.19 3.73 9.98
CA GLY A 34 10.12 3.33 11.05
C GLY A 34 11.03 2.14 10.74
N ASN A 35 10.89 1.45 9.60
CA ASN A 35 11.69 0.27 9.27
C ASN A 35 13.21 0.53 9.29
N GLY A 36 13.65 1.66 8.72
CA GLY A 36 15.06 2.07 8.76
C GLY A 36 15.54 2.34 10.18
N ARG A 37 14.81 3.14 10.95
CA ARG A 37 15.12 3.44 12.37
C ARG A 37 15.14 2.18 13.23
N TRP A 38 14.22 1.24 12.98
CA TRP A 38 14.18 -0.05 13.67
C TRP A 38 15.47 -0.86 13.43
N ALA A 39 16.01 -0.84 12.21
CA ALA A 39 17.25 -1.52 11.87
C ALA A 39 18.46 -0.84 12.52
N GLU A 40 18.55 0.49 12.45
CA GLU A 40 19.63 1.28 13.05
C GLU A 40 19.73 1.06 14.57
N LYS A 41 18.59 1.03 15.28
CA LYS A 41 18.54 0.68 16.71
C LYS A 41 19.07 -0.72 17.05
N ARG A 42 19.28 -1.58 16.03
CA ARG A 42 19.80 -2.95 16.14
C ARG A 42 21.14 -3.13 15.44
N ASN A 43 21.85 -2.03 15.19
CA ASN A 43 23.13 -2.02 14.48
C ASN A 43 23.05 -2.70 13.10
N LYS A 44 21.92 -2.54 12.39
CA LYS A 44 21.68 -3.07 11.05
C LYS A 44 21.51 -1.92 10.05
N THR A 45 21.82 -2.18 8.80
CA THR A 45 21.57 -1.21 7.72
C THR A 45 20.07 -0.97 7.56
N ARG A 46 19.67 0.23 7.14
CA ARG A 46 18.26 0.61 6.89
C ARG A 46 17.57 -0.37 5.95
N ILE A 47 18.26 -0.85 4.92
CA ILE A 47 17.76 -1.85 3.95
C ILE A 47 17.33 -3.14 4.66
N LYS A 48 18.08 -3.62 5.65
CA LYS A 48 17.69 -4.82 6.43
C LYS A 48 16.38 -4.62 7.19
N GLY A 49 16.05 -3.38 7.57
CA GLY A 49 14.76 -3.04 8.15
C GLY A 49 13.62 -3.24 7.16
N HIS A 50 13.79 -2.79 5.93
CA HIS A 50 12.79 -2.96 4.86
C HIS A 50 12.63 -4.43 4.46
N ILE A 51 13.73 -5.21 4.40
CA ILE A 51 13.64 -6.66 4.15
C ILE A 51 12.85 -7.35 5.26
N ASN A 52 13.09 -6.97 6.52
CA ASN A 52 12.38 -7.57 7.65
C ASN A 52 10.87 -7.20 7.66
N ALA A 53 10.50 -6.06 7.10
CA ALA A 53 9.11 -5.64 6.96
C ALA A 53 8.28 -6.59 6.07
N LYS A 54 8.91 -7.36 5.15
CA LYS A 54 8.23 -8.39 4.34
C LYS A 54 7.45 -9.37 5.22
N LYS A 55 8.01 -9.77 6.38
CA LYS A 55 7.34 -10.67 7.32
C LYS A 55 6.07 -10.02 7.89
N SER A 56 6.16 -8.77 8.33
CA SER A 56 5.01 -8.04 8.88
C SER A 56 3.91 -7.81 7.83
N VAL A 57 4.29 -7.58 6.57
CA VAL A 57 3.32 -7.50 5.46
C VAL A 57 2.58 -8.81 5.28
N LYS A 58 3.28 -9.95 5.31
CA LYS A 58 2.63 -11.27 5.25
C LYS A 58 1.66 -11.49 6.40
N GLU A 59 2.06 -11.16 7.62
CA GLU A 59 1.20 -11.25 8.81
C GLU A 59 -0.04 -10.37 8.68
N CYS A 60 0.07 -9.16 8.09
CA CYS A 60 -1.08 -8.29 7.82
C CYS A 60 -2.02 -8.88 6.76
N ILE A 61 -1.47 -9.49 5.71
CA ILE A 61 -2.27 -10.17 4.67
C ILE A 61 -3.04 -11.35 5.28
N GLU A 62 -2.36 -12.22 6.04
CA GLU A 62 -3.01 -13.35 6.72
C GLU A 62 -4.13 -12.88 7.67
N PHE A 63 -3.85 -11.85 8.48
CA PHE A 63 -4.86 -11.25 9.35
C PHE A 63 -6.09 -10.78 8.56
N CYS A 64 -5.89 -10.12 7.41
CA CYS A 64 -6.98 -9.66 6.57
C CYS A 64 -7.80 -10.84 6.02
N LEU A 65 -7.14 -11.90 5.56
CA LEU A 65 -7.81 -13.10 5.05
C LEU A 65 -8.63 -13.81 6.16
N GLU A 66 -8.03 -14.03 7.33
CA GLU A 66 -8.69 -14.68 8.48
C GLU A 66 -9.89 -13.89 9.01
N ASN A 67 -9.88 -12.57 8.85
CA ASN A 67 -10.94 -11.69 9.32
C ASN A 67 -11.88 -11.18 8.21
N GLU A 68 -11.79 -11.75 7.00
CA GLU A 68 -12.63 -11.44 5.84
C GLU A 68 -12.58 -9.95 5.43
N ILE A 69 -11.47 -9.26 5.73
CA ILE A 69 -11.20 -7.90 5.28
C ILE A 69 -11.05 -7.90 3.75
N LYS A 70 -11.72 -6.98 3.08
CA LYS A 70 -11.76 -6.96 1.61
C LYS A 70 -10.68 -6.10 0.97
N TYR A 71 -10.12 -5.13 1.71
CA TYR A 71 -9.13 -4.20 1.21
C TYR A 71 -8.00 -4.00 2.22
N LEU A 72 -6.76 -4.10 1.76
CA LEU A 72 -5.56 -3.76 2.53
C LEU A 72 -4.71 -2.80 1.71
N SER A 73 -4.61 -1.54 2.16
CA SER A 73 -3.73 -0.55 1.55
C SER A 73 -2.41 -0.47 2.31
N LEU A 74 -1.29 -0.61 1.60
CA LEU A 74 0.05 -0.52 2.15
C LEU A 74 0.78 0.67 1.51
N PHE A 75 1.17 1.65 2.32
CA PHE A 75 1.98 2.78 1.86
C PHE A 75 3.45 2.37 1.82
N ALA A 76 3.93 1.99 0.62
CA ALA A 76 5.25 1.38 0.45
C ALA A 76 6.35 2.41 0.10
N PHE A 77 6.03 3.40 -0.75
CA PHE A 77 6.99 4.42 -1.17
C PHE A 77 6.28 5.74 -1.48
N SER A 78 6.64 6.81 -0.76
CA SER A 78 6.04 8.13 -0.98
C SER A 78 6.85 8.98 -1.97
N THR A 79 6.22 10.01 -2.54
CA THR A 79 6.91 10.98 -3.39
C THR A 79 8.09 11.64 -2.69
N GLU A 80 8.01 11.86 -1.37
CA GLU A 80 9.08 12.46 -0.57
C GLU A 80 10.28 11.52 -0.40
N ASN A 81 10.11 10.22 -0.61
CA ASN A 81 11.19 9.24 -0.46
C ASN A 81 12.27 9.35 -1.56
N TRP A 82 11.99 10.04 -2.67
CA TRP A 82 13.00 10.34 -3.69
C TRP A 82 14.13 11.26 -3.18
N ALA A 83 13.88 12.05 -2.12
CA ALA A 83 14.89 12.86 -1.47
C ALA A 83 15.93 12.04 -0.66
N ARG A 84 15.74 10.74 -0.50
CA ARG A 84 16.70 9.84 0.16
C ARG A 84 17.96 9.63 -0.71
N PRO A 85 19.08 9.18 -0.12
CA PRO A 85 20.27 8.82 -0.88
C PRO A 85 19.94 7.84 -2.01
N LYS A 86 20.48 8.06 -3.22
CA LYS A 86 20.20 7.22 -4.40
C LYS A 86 20.44 5.72 -4.16
N ILE A 87 21.46 5.38 -3.35
CA ILE A 87 21.78 3.99 -2.99
C ILE A 87 20.60 3.36 -2.22
N GLU A 88 19.98 4.09 -1.29
CA GLU A 88 18.82 3.60 -0.53
C GLU A 88 17.61 3.44 -1.45
N VAL A 89 17.32 4.44 -2.30
CA VAL A 89 16.21 4.40 -3.25
C VAL A 89 16.36 3.22 -4.21
N ASN A 90 17.53 3.02 -4.83
CA ASN A 90 17.79 1.91 -5.74
C ASN A 90 17.61 0.55 -5.05
N ALA A 91 18.07 0.42 -3.81
CA ALA A 91 17.91 -0.80 -3.03
C ALA A 91 16.43 -1.07 -2.68
N LEU A 92 15.63 -0.03 -2.40
CA LEU A 92 14.19 -0.16 -2.16
C LEU A 92 13.44 -0.59 -3.43
N MET A 93 13.78 -0.03 -4.59
CA MET A 93 13.18 -0.44 -5.87
C MET A 93 13.53 -1.88 -6.22
N SER A 94 14.81 -2.29 -6.04
CA SER A 94 15.23 -3.68 -6.24
C SER A 94 14.54 -4.65 -5.28
N LEU A 95 14.34 -4.25 -4.03
CA LEU A 95 13.60 -5.06 -3.05
C LEU A 95 12.13 -5.20 -3.44
N LEU A 96 11.52 -4.12 -3.93
CA LEU A 96 10.14 -4.14 -4.40
C LEU A 96 9.97 -5.13 -5.56
N ASP A 97 10.87 -5.10 -6.55
CA ASP A 97 10.86 -6.04 -7.67
C ASP A 97 10.95 -7.49 -7.20
N VAL A 98 11.88 -7.78 -6.28
CA VAL A 98 12.04 -9.13 -5.72
C VAL A 98 10.76 -9.57 -5.00
N VAL A 99 10.20 -8.71 -4.13
CA VAL A 99 9.01 -9.05 -3.34
C VAL A 99 7.80 -9.28 -4.25
N ILE A 100 7.57 -8.43 -5.25
CA ILE A 100 6.46 -8.59 -6.19
C ILE A 100 6.56 -9.91 -6.94
N ASN A 101 7.74 -10.27 -7.45
CA ASN A 101 7.93 -11.51 -8.20
C ASN A 101 7.84 -12.76 -7.31
N ASP A 102 8.43 -12.73 -6.12
CA ASP A 102 8.39 -13.85 -5.17
C ASP A 102 6.97 -14.16 -4.67
N GLU A 103 6.13 -13.13 -4.51
CA GLU A 103 4.79 -13.31 -3.94
C GLU A 103 3.70 -13.60 -5.01
N ALA A 104 4.04 -13.57 -6.29
CA ALA A 104 3.07 -13.71 -7.38
C ALA A 104 2.22 -15.00 -7.26
N ASN A 105 2.85 -16.15 -7.05
CA ASN A 105 2.14 -17.42 -6.87
C ASN A 105 1.27 -17.43 -5.61
N ASN A 106 1.79 -16.91 -4.50
CA ASN A 106 1.06 -16.83 -3.24
C ASN A 106 -0.19 -15.94 -3.34
N LEU A 107 -0.12 -14.85 -4.11
CA LEU A 107 -1.30 -14.00 -4.36
C LEU A 107 -2.35 -14.71 -5.20
N MET A 108 -1.95 -15.54 -6.16
CA MET A 108 -2.86 -16.36 -6.95
C MET A 108 -3.54 -17.44 -6.10
N GLU A 109 -2.75 -18.21 -5.34
CA GLU A 109 -3.25 -19.30 -4.50
C GLU A 109 -4.25 -18.82 -3.44
N LYS A 110 -4.07 -17.57 -2.94
CA LYS A 110 -4.94 -16.96 -1.91
C LYS A 110 -6.05 -16.08 -2.46
N ASP A 111 -6.28 -16.10 -3.76
CA ASP A 111 -7.29 -15.27 -4.43
C ASP A 111 -7.14 -13.76 -4.13
N ILE A 112 -5.89 -13.27 -4.04
CA ILE A 112 -5.58 -11.87 -3.74
C ILE A 112 -5.44 -11.08 -5.03
N LYS A 113 -6.24 -10.02 -5.18
CA LYS A 113 -6.15 -9.07 -6.29
C LYS A 113 -5.15 -7.97 -5.98
N PHE A 114 -4.08 -7.88 -6.76
CA PHE A 114 -3.09 -6.83 -6.62
C PHE A 114 -3.52 -5.55 -7.34
N ARG A 115 -3.41 -4.42 -6.65
CA ARG A 115 -3.61 -3.07 -7.18
C ARG A 115 -2.42 -2.20 -6.86
N CYS A 116 -2.13 -1.22 -7.71
CA CYS A 116 -1.11 -0.22 -7.46
C CYS A 116 -1.70 1.18 -7.68
N ILE A 117 -1.40 2.11 -6.77
CA ILE A 117 -1.74 3.53 -6.87
C ILE A 117 -0.47 4.38 -6.75
N GLY A 118 -0.46 5.54 -7.40
CA GLY A 118 0.67 6.47 -7.46
C GLY A 118 1.21 6.65 -8.88
N ASP A 119 2.27 7.45 -9.00
CA ASP A 119 2.91 7.73 -10.30
C ASP A 119 3.94 6.65 -10.66
N ILE A 120 3.43 5.54 -11.19
CA ILE A 120 4.28 4.40 -11.57
C ILE A 120 5.17 4.71 -12.78
N ASN A 121 4.83 5.72 -13.61
CA ASN A 121 5.61 6.04 -14.82
C ASN A 121 7.00 6.61 -14.50
N GLU A 122 7.19 7.17 -13.31
CA GLU A 122 8.47 7.68 -12.83
C GLU A 122 9.36 6.59 -12.20
N LEU A 123 8.86 5.34 -12.11
CA LEU A 123 9.61 4.22 -11.55
C LEU A 123 10.60 3.63 -12.59
N PRO A 124 11.65 2.90 -12.15
CA PRO A 124 12.50 2.15 -13.05
C PRO A 124 11.67 1.18 -13.92
N LYS A 125 12.04 1.07 -15.21
CA LYS A 125 11.31 0.26 -16.20
C LYS A 125 11.04 -1.16 -15.72
N LYS A 126 12.04 -1.81 -15.09
CA LYS A 126 11.90 -3.16 -14.52
C LYS A 126 10.82 -3.22 -13.45
N THR A 127 10.72 -2.21 -12.59
CA THR A 127 9.70 -2.14 -11.53
C THR A 127 8.32 -1.97 -12.14
N ILE A 128 8.18 -1.15 -13.19
CA ILE A 128 6.91 -0.99 -13.93
C ILE A 128 6.48 -2.35 -14.51
N GLU A 129 7.40 -3.06 -15.20
CA GLU A 129 7.14 -4.36 -15.79
C GLU A 129 6.69 -5.39 -14.73
N SER A 130 7.34 -5.42 -13.55
CA SER A 130 6.96 -6.30 -12.45
C SER A 130 5.55 -5.98 -11.93
N ILE A 131 5.21 -4.69 -11.75
CA ILE A 131 3.89 -4.24 -11.32
C ILE A 131 2.81 -4.63 -12.35
N GLU A 132 3.02 -4.34 -13.62
CA GLU A 132 2.02 -4.65 -14.66
C GLU A 132 1.82 -6.16 -14.83
N LYS A 133 2.90 -6.95 -14.74
CA LYS A 133 2.83 -8.41 -14.76
C LYS A 133 1.94 -8.97 -13.65
N ILE A 134 2.15 -8.52 -12.39
CA ILE A 134 1.37 -9.05 -11.26
C ILE A 134 -0.08 -8.55 -11.27
N LYS A 135 -0.33 -7.31 -11.73
CA LYS A 135 -1.68 -6.79 -11.97
C LYS A 135 -2.44 -7.65 -12.97
N ALA A 136 -1.78 -7.97 -14.11
CA ALA A 136 -2.38 -8.81 -15.15
C ALA A 136 -2.65 -10.24 -14.64
N LEU A 137 -1.69 -10.82 -13.90
CA LEU A 137 -1.82 -12.17 -13.34
C LEU A 137 -3.00 -12.30 -12.38
N THR A 138 -3.17 -11.31 -11.49
CA THR A 138 -4.17 -11.36 -10.41
C THR A 138 -5.49 -10.65 -10.74
N LYS A 139 -5.69 -10.23 -12.00
CA LYS A 139 -6.85 -9.38 -12.39
C LYS A 139 -8.20 -10.03 -12.14
N GLU A 140 -8.30 -11.35 -12.26
CA GLU A 140 -9.54 -12.12 -12.08
C GLU A 140 -9.77 -12.56 -10.62
N ASN A 141 -8.80 -12.36 -9.72
CA ASN A 141 -8.96 -12.67 -8.31
C ASN A 141 -10.02 -11.76 -7.68
N ASN A 142 -10.82 -12.32 -6.75
CA ASN A 142 -11.99 -11.68 -6.18
C ASN A 142 -12.00 -11.64 -4.63
N GLY A 143 -10.95 -12.16 -3.99
CA GLY A 143 -10.80 -12.17 -2.54
C GLY A 143 -10.35 -10.83 -1.97
N LEU A 144 -9.17 -10.81 -1.30
CA LEU A 144 -8.59 -9.60 -0.75
C LEU A 144 -8.03 -8.69 -1.85
N ASN A 145 -8.38 -7.40 -1.86
CA ASN A 145 -7.71 -6.38 -2.66
C ASN A 145 -6.48 -5.86 -1.89
N LEU A 146 -5.29 -6.22 -2.36
CA LEU A 146 -4.03 -5.67 -1.85
C LEU A 146 -3.62 -4.46 -2.68
N ILE A 147 -3.72 -3.27 -2.10
CA ILE A 147 -3.39 -2.01 -2.73
C ILE A 147 -2.00 -1.56 -2.27
N LEU A 148 -1.07 -1.38 -3.21
CA LEU A 148 0.25 -0.88 -2.92
C LEU A 148 0.37 0.58 -3.40
N ALA A 149 0.57 1.52 -2.46
CA ALA A 149 0.83 2.92 -2.79
C ALA A 149 2.34 3.11 -2.99
N ILE A 150 2.74 3.37 -4.26
CA ILE A 150 4.13 3.50 -4.68
C ILE A 150 4.29 4.80 -5.45
N ASN A 151 5.29 5.60 -5.09
CA ASN A 151 5.47 6.95 -5.62
C ASN A 151 4.16 7.76 -5.50
N TYR A 152 3.55 7.66 -4.33
CA TYR A 152 2.25 8.22 -4.03
C TYR A 152 2.34 9.32 -2.97
N SER A 153 1.52 10.34 -3.11
CA SER A 153 1.12 11.23 -2.02
C SER A 153 -0.29 11.74 -2.28
N GLY A 154 -1.04 12.07 -1.23
CA GLY A 154 -2.39 12.63 -1.40
C GLY A 154 -2.39 13.94 -2.19
N ARG A 155 -1.36 14.79 -2.02
CA ARG A 155 -1.21 16.04 -2.81
C ARG A 155 -0.99 15.76 -4.28
N TRP A 156 -0.16 14.77 -4.62
CA TRP A 156 0.04 14.33 -6.00
C TRP A 156 -1.27 13.81 -6.60
N ASP A 157 -2.02 13.00 -5.87
CA ASP A 157 -3.26 12.40 -6.36
C ASP A 157 -4.33 13.45 -6.65
N ILE A 158 -4.51 14.42 -5.73
CA ILE A 158 -5.42 15.57 -5.94
C ILE A 158 -4.98 16.38 -7.18
N GLN A 159 -3.69 16.71 -7.29
CA GLN A 159 -3.16 17.46 -8.43
C GLN A 159 -3.38 16.69 -9.74
N ASN A 160 -3.15 15.38 -9.74
CA ASN A 160 -3.34 14.52 -10.91
C ASN A 160 -4.83 14.42 -11.28
N ALA A 161 -5.72 14.29 -10.30
CA ALA A 161 -7.16 14.31 -10.52
C ALA A 161 -7.62 15.63 -11.19
N VAL A 162 -7.13 16.77 -10.71
CA VAL A 162 -7.41 18.07 -11.32
C VAL A 162 -6.91 18.13 -12.77
N LYS A 163 -5.68 17.66 -13.06
CA LYS A 163 -5.15 17.60 -14.44
C LYS A 163 -6.05 16.75 -15.35
N ARG A 164 -6.52 15.60 -14.86
CA ARG A 164 -7.43 14.71 -15.61
C ARG A 164 -8.78 15.36 -15.87
N ILE A 165 -9.33 16.08 -14.91
CA ILE A 165 -10.58 16.84 -15.06
C ILE A 165 -10.41 17.90 -16.15
N LEU A 166 -9.36 18.73 -16.09
CA LEU A 166 -9.08 19.78 -17.06
C LEU A 166 -8.82 19.23 -18.47
N SER A 167 -8.22 18.03 -18.58
CA SER A 167 -7.97 17.36 -19.86
C SER A 167 -9.19 16.65 -20.43
N SER A 168 -10.24 16.45 -19.63
CA SER A 168 -11.49 15.85 -20.12
C SER A 168 -12.21 16.88 -21.01
N LYS A 169 -12.43 16.49 -22.28
CA LYS A 169 -13.15 17.34 -23.29
C LYS A 169 -14.67 17.43 -23.04
N LYS A 170 -15.16 17.13 -21.86
CA LYS A 170 -16.58 17.21 -21.54
C LYS A 170 -16.94 18.69 -21.27
N ASN A 171 -17.61 19.32 -22.23
CA ASN A 171 -18.22 20.64 -22.03
C ASN A 171 -19.21 20.53 -20.85
N ASN A 172 -19.20 21.49 -19.94
CA ASN A 172 -20.09 21.61 -18.77
C ASN A 172 -19.85 20.64 -17.61
N ILE A 173 -18.62 20.06 -17.49
CA ILE A 173 -18.27 19.22 -16.32
C ILE A 173 -18.49 19.94 -14.98
N LEU A 174 -18.35 21.27 -14.94
CA LEU A 174 -18.33 22.06 -13.71
C LEU A 174 -19.71 22.48 -13.20
N GLU A 175 -20.77 22.46 -14.03
CA GLU A 175 -22.09 23.00 -13.64
C GLU A 175 -22.74 22.24 -12.47
N ASN A 176 -22.48 20.92 -12.33
CA ASN A 176 -23.03 20.10 -11.24
C ASN A 176 -21.95 19.19 -10.61
N PHE A 177 -20.66 19.60 -10.69
CA PHE A 177 -19.54 18.81 -10.20
C PHE A 177 -19.55 18.73 -8.68
N ASN A 178 -19.53 17.53 -8.14
CA ASN A 178 -19.57 17.26 -6.71
C ASN A 178 -18.43 16.32 -6.26
N GLU A 179 -18.35 16.03 -4.98
CA GLU A 179 -17.32 15.19 -4.37
C GLU A 179 -17.24 13.80 -5.03
N LYS A 180 -18.38 13.15 -5.28
CA LYS A 180 -18.43 11.83 -5.94
C LYS A 180 -17.90 11.87 -7.38
N ASP A 181 -18.07 13.01 -8.06
CA ASP A 181 -17.49 13.19 -9.39
C ASP A 181 -15.99 13.36 -9.31
N PHE A 182 -15.48 14.07 -8.29
CA PHE A 182 -14.04 14.20 -8.04
C PHE A 182 -13.37 12.87 -7.73
N GLU A 183 -13.98 12.04 -6.87
CA GLU A 183 -13.50 10.71 -6.50
C GLU A 183 -13.21 9.82 -7.71
N LYS A 184 -13.99 9.92 -8.80
CA LYS A 184 -13.78 9.17 -10.04
C LYS A 184 -12.45 9.47 -10.73
N TYR A 185 -11.83 10.60 -10.42
CA TYR A 185 -10.55 11.02 -10.98
C TYR A 185 -9.35 10.71 -10.09
N LEU A 186 -9.58 10.37 -8.83
CA LEU A 186 -8.52 9.92 -7.91
C LEU A 186 -7.97 8.54 -8.32
N SER A 187 -6.74 8.26 -7.96
CA SER A 187 -6.13 6.93 -8.14
C SER A 187 -6.78 5.87 -7.24
N THR A 188 -7.48 6.30 -6.21
CA THR A 188 -8.28 5.46 -5.30
C THR A 188 -9.71 5.22 -5.78
N SER A 189 -10.07 5.69 -6.98
CA SER A 189 -11.38 5.43 -7.59
C SER A 189 -11.73 3.93 -7.53
N ASN A 190 -12.95 3.60 -7.10
CA ASN A 190 -13.43 2.22 -6.88
C ASN A 190 -12.69 1.44 -5.76
N ILE A 191 -12.07 2.14 -4.84
CA ILE A 191 -11.56 1.60 -3.58
C ILE A 191 -12.34 2.33 -2.47
N PRO A 192 -13.01 1.63 -1.55
CA PRO A 192 -13.70 2.29 -0.44
C PRO A 192 -12.70 2.99 0.48
N ASP A 193 -13.14 4.01 1.20
CA ASP A 193 -12.31 4.65 2.21
C ASP A 193 -11.89 3.67 3.32
N PRO A 194 -10.69 3.79 3.88
CA PRO A 194 -10.26 2.95 4.99
C PRO A 194 -10.99 3.32 6.28
N GLU A 195 -11.63 2.33 6.93
CA GLU A 195 -12.21 2.51 8.26
C GLU A 195 -11.13 2.49 9.37
N LEU A 196 -9.95 1.94 9.07
CA LEU A 196 -8.83 1.91 10.00
C LEU A 196 -7.53 2.30 9.29
N LEU A 197 -6.88 3.34 9.82
CA LEU A 197 -5.54 3.76 9.41
C LEU A 197 -4.54 3.48 10.54
N ILE A 198 -3.50 2.71 10.23
CA ILE A 198 -2.41 2.41 11.16
C ILE A 198 -1.12 3.03 10.62
N ARG A 199 -0.39 3.75 11.46
CA ARG A 199 0.97 4.19 11.17
C ARG A 199 1.94 3.58 12.17
N THR A 200 2.93 2.86 11.66
CA THR A 200 4.07 2.36 12.45
C THR A 200 5.18 3.41 12.54
N SER A 201 6.03 3.35 13.60
CA SER A 201 7.15 4.30 13.77
C SER A 201 8.22 3.74 14.74
#